data_b3a16cd76b38ca69a9b8e0a733dd837e
#
_entry.id   b3a16cd76b38ca69a9b8e0a733dd837e
#
_cell.length_a   1.000
_cell.length_b   1.000
_cell.length_c   1.000
_cell.angle_alpha   90.00
_cell.angle_beta   90.00
_cell.angle_gamma   90.00
#
_symmetry.space_group_name_H-M   'P 1'
#
loop_
_entity.id
_entity.type
_entity.pdbx_description
1 polymer ?
#
loop_
_entity_poly.entity_id
_entity_poly.type
_entity_poly.pdbx_seq_one_letter_code
_entity_poly.pdbx_strand_id
1 'polypeptide(L)'
;MSADIDQLLHTLTLVVNTLQDKGVRFAVGGGCAVWARGGPESDHDVDIFVRPEDTTAARTALVGAGLRAADPVENWLTKAYHGDILVDIIFRTNHRTVDDALLARAEMMRVGPAVAPVLTGTDLMVDKLMVLDAHRLDLTTLLAAARALREQVDWAQVRRECAGSPYARAFLSLVTDLGIHEPLAAAVPAPHEPPQYLVANLRRAFAEDPRTATMGVHVTLRGEVLVLTGEVGDEQSRQALETVLRERVGSLRVHNDVRVNRPGAPATPEVLR
;
A
#
# COMPACT_ATOMS: atom_id res chain seq x y z
N MET A 1 28.92 -3.19 1.24
CA MET A 1 28.26 -2.32 2.23
C MET A 1 29.05 -1.03 2.27
N SER A 2 28.42 0.13 2.26
CA SER A 2 29.13 1.41 2.34
C SER A 2 29.62 1.65 3.78
N ALA A 3 30.65 2.50 3.95
CA ALA A 3 31.16 2.84 5.30
C ALA A 3 30.05 3.39 6.22
N ASP A 4 29.03 4.02 5.64
CA ASP A 4 27.90 4.59 6.35
C ASP A 4 27.00 3.53 7.01
N ILE A 5 26.73 2.39 6.35
CA ILE A 5 25.87 1.34 6.92
C ILE A 5 26.59 0.60 8.07
N ASP A 6 27.91 0.42 8.00
CA ASP A 6 28.68 -0.19 9.08
C ASP A 6 28.67 0.71 10.33
N GLN A 7 28.76 2.03 10.17
CA GLN A 7 28.65 3.00 11.26
C GLN A 7 27.25 3.03 11.86
N LEU A 8 26.20 2.97 11.02
CA LEU A 8 24.80 2.88 11.48
C LEU A 8 24.58 1.63 12.33
N LEU A 9 25.03 0.46 11.87
CA LEU A 9 24.89 -0.81 12.59
C LEU A 9 25.70 -0.84 13.90
N HIS A 10 26.88 -0.21 13.92
CA HIS A 10 27.66 -0.05 15.13
C HIS A 10 26.93 0.83 16.15
N THR A 11 26.39 1.95 15.70
CA THR A 11 25.58 2.86 16.53
C THR A 11 24.33 2.18 17.07
N LEU A 12 23.59 1.50 16.22
CA LEU A 12 22.39 0.73 16.62
C LEU A 12 22.74 -0.31 17.69
N THR A 13 23.84 -1.06 17.51
CA THR A 13 24.28 -2.07 18.47
C THR A 13 24.63 -1.45 19.81
N LEU A 14 25.36 -0.33 19.82
CA LEU A 14 25.69 0.42 21.04
C LEU A 14 24.41 0.89 21.75
N VAL A 15 23.48 1.48 21.03
CA VAL A 15 22.20 1.97 21.56
C VAL A 15 21.38 0.85 22.19
N VAL A 16 21.19 -0.25 21.45
CA VAL A 16 20.43 -1.42 21.92
C VAL A 16 21.02 -2.00 23.20
N ASN A 17 22.32 -2.29 23.18
CA ASN A 17 22.99 -2.88 24.35
C ASN A 17 22.91 -1.93 25.55
N THR A 18 23.15 -0.63 25.35
CA THR A 18 23.10 0.36 26.42
C THR A 18 21.72 0.41 27.09
N LEU A 19 20.65 0.47 26.29
CA LEU A 19 19.28 0.55 26.81
C LEU A 19 18.86 -0.74 27.51
N GLN A 20 19.27 -1.90 26.99
CA GLN A 20 19.04 -3.21 27.63
C GLN A 20 19.76 -3.32 28.95
N ASP A 21 21.04 -2.95 29.01
CA ASP A 21 21.85 -3.00 30.23
C ASP A 21 21.31 -2.07 31.33
N LYS A 22 20.67 -0.97 30.95
CA LYS A 22 20.04 -0.02 31.88
C LYS A 22 18.58 -0.37 32.21
N GLY A 23 18.04 -1.44 31.65
CA GLY A 23 16.65 -1.86 31.87
C GLY A 23 15.60 -0.88 31.32
N VAL A 24 15.97 -0.03 30.38
CA VAL A 24 15.01 0.87 29.70
C VAL A 24 14.17 0.07 28.72
N ARG A 25 12.87 0.19 28.81
CA ARG A 25 11.96 -0.43 27.83
C ARG A 25 11.92 0.40 26.56
N PHE A 26 12.18 -0.25 25.43
CA PHE A 26 12.20 0.42 24.12
C PHE A 26 11.79 -0.55 22.99
N ALA A 27 11.59 0.01 21.81
CA ALA A 27 11.53 -0.74 20.55
C ALA A 27 12.28 0.01 19.45
N VAL A 28 12.93 -0.73 18.56
CA VAL A 28 13.51 -0.18 17.33
C VAL A 28 12.38 0.07 16.33
N GLY A 29 12.36 1.28 15.76
CA GLY A 29 11.41 1.71 14.76
C GLY A 29 12.07 2.13 13.44
N GLY A 30 11.41 2.98 12.70
CA GLY A 30 11.92 3.66 11.51
C GLY A 30 12.49 2.76 10.41
N GLY A 31 13.57 3.24 9.81
CA GLY A 31 14.28 2.55 8.72
C GLY A 31 14.93 1.25 9.16
N CYS A 32 15.60 1.25 10.31
CA CYS A 32 16.26 0.07 10.87
C CYS A 32 15.28 -1.08 11.16
N ALA A 33 14.07 -0.77 11.63
CA ALA A 33 13.02 -1.77 11.85
C ALA A 33 12.45 -2.32 10.55
N VAL A 34 12.24 -1.49 9.55
CA VAL A 34 11.83 -1.92 8.21
C VAL A 34 12.85 -2.87 7.60
N TRP A 35 14.15 -2.53 7.70
CA TRP A 35 15.23 -3.39 7.22
C TRP A 35 15.30 -4.72 7.98
N ALA A 36 15.18 -4.73 9.31
CA ALA A 36 15.15 -5.94 10.11
C ALA A 36 14.02 -6.90 9.70
N ARG A 37 12.92 -6.36 9.16
CA ARG A 37 11.77 -7.11 8.68
C ARG A 37 11.85 -7.51 7.20
N GLY A 38 13.01 -7.29 6.55
CA GLY A 38 13.26 -7.65 5.16
C GLY A 38 12.94 -6.55 4.16
N GLY A 39 12.73 -5.33 4.61
CA GLY A 39 12.55 -4.15 3.77
C GLY A 39 13.87 -3.55 3.28
N PRO A 40 13.79 -2.40 2.57
CA PRO A 40 14.98 -1.69 2.10
C PRO A 40 15.92 -1.31 3.24
N GLU A 41 17.20 -1.18 2.92
CA GLU A 41 18.22 -0.74 3.84
C GLU A 41 17.93 0.67 4.38
N SER A 42 18.28 0.89 5.66
CA SER A 42 18.29 2.21 6.30
C SER A 42 19.70 2.76 6.24
N ASP A 43 19.84 4.05 5.93
CA ASP A 43 21.12 4.71 5.72
C ASP A 43 21.28 6.04 6.50
N HIS A 44 20.28 6.45 7.30
CA HIS A 44 20.27 7.81 7.84
C HIS A 44 20.31 7.90 9.37
N ASP A 45 19.44 7.16 10.08
CA ASP A 45 19.21 7.35 11.50
C ASP A 45 18.80 6.06 12.23
N VAL A 46 18.85 6.13 13.54
CA VAL A 46 18.38 5.07 14.46
C VAL A 46 17.19 5.61 15.22
N ASP A 47 16.00 5.08 14.93
CA ASP A 47 14.76 5.42 15.63
C ASP A 47 14.49 4.47 16.80
N ILE A 48 14.42 5.01 18.00
CA ILE A 48 14.13 4.28 19.24
C ILE A 48 12.85 4.81 19.87
N PHE A 49 11.89 3.95 20.02
CA PHE A 49 10.60 4.24 20.65
C PHE A 49 10.65 3.93 22.13
N VAL A 50 10.37 4.91 23.00
CA VAL A 50 10.31 4.78 24.45
C VAL A 50 9.05 5.45 24.99
N ARG A 51 8.61 5.08 26.19
CA ARG A 51 7.53 5.81 26.85
C ARG A 51 7.99 7.22 27.26
N PRO A 52 7.08 8.20 27.35
CA PRO A 52 7.44 9.56 27.79
C PRO A 52 8.22 9.59 29.11
N GLU A 53 7.81 8.78 30.09
CA GLU A 53 8.45 8.68 31.39
C GLU A 53 9.86 8.09 31.35
N ASP A 54 10.18 7.28 30.33
CA ASP A 54 11.50 6.64 30.19
C ASP A 54 12.48 7.48 29.35
N THR A 55 12.01 8.57 28.73
CA THR A 55 12.82 9.41 27.82
C THR A 55 14.07 9.95 28.46
N THR A 56 13.97 10.47 29.68
CA THR A 56 15.13 11.02 30.41
C THR A 56 16.14 9.93 30.77
N ALA A 57 15.66 8.76 31.19
CA ALA A 57 16.54 7.62 31.52
C ALA A 57 17.26 7.10 30.27
N ALA A 58 16.53 6.98 29.13
CA ALA A 58 17.11 6.58 27.85
C ALA A 58 18.20 7.57 27.38
N ARG A 59 17.89 8.87 27.35
CA ARG A 59 18.84 9.92 26.96
C ARG A 59 20.09 9.89 27.87
N THR A 60 19.91 9.81 29.19
CA THR A 60 21.01 9.77 30.16
C THR A 60 21.90 8.55 29.95
N ALA A 61 21.30 7.38 29.75
CA ALA A 61 22.03 6.15 29.47
C ALA A 61 22.89 6.26 28.20
N LEU A 62 22.34 6.77 27.14
CA LEU A 62 23.02 6.92 25.84
C LEU A 62 24.16 7.96 25.93
N VAL A 63 23.93 9.09 26.60
CA VAL A 63 25.00 10.07 26.83
C VAL A 63 26.12 9.47 27.69
N GLY A 64 25.79 8.68 28.72
CA GLY A 64 26.77 7.95 29.52
C GLY A 64 27.55 6.91 28.71
N ALA A 65 27.02 6.41 27.59
CA ALA A 65 27.69 5.50 26.67
C ALA A 65 28.50 6.24 25.58
N GLY A 66 28.58 7.58 25.65
CA GLY A 66 29.40 8.39 24.72
C GLY A 66 28.65 9.09 23.59
N LEU A 67 27.32 9.01 23.54
CA LEU A 67 26.56 9.79 22.59
C LEU A 67 26.49 11.27 23.02
N ARG A 68 26.49 12.15 22.06
CA ARG A 68 26.34 13.60 22.28
C ARG A 68 24.86 13.97 22.21
N ALA A 69 24.28 14.45 23.31
CA ALA A 69 22.90 14.92 23.31
C ALA A 69 22.72 16.16 22.42
N ALA A 70 21.56 16.27 21.80
CA ALA A 70 21.11 17.45 21.09
C ALA A 70 19.69 17.81 21.52
N ASP A 71 19.42 19.10 21.57
CA ASP A 71 18.09 19.61 21.89
C ASP A 71 17.32 19.80 20.58
N PRO A 72 16.25 19.02 20.36
CA PRO A 72 15.45 19.11 19.16
C PRO A 72 14.52 20.33 19.22
N VAL A 73 14.13 20.81 18.04
CA VAL A 73 13.06 21.82 17.90
C VAL A 73 11.69 21.15 18.16
N GLU A 74 11.62 19.88 17.88
CA GLU A 74 10.42 19.05 18.02
C GLU A 74 10.11 18.73 19.49
N ASN A 75 8.84 18.62 19.83
CA ASN A 75 8.37 18.33 21.19
C ASN A 75 7.83 16.89 21.37
N TRP A 76 8.19 15.98 20.48
CA TRP A 76 7.72 14.60 20.44
C TRP A 76 8.84 13.56 20.43
N LEU A 77 10.08 14.02 20.40
CA LEU A 77 11.30 13.21 20.51
C LEU A 77 12.41 13.97 21.24
N THR A 78 13.48 13.29 21.58
CA THR A 78 14.79 13.87 21.91
C THR A 78 15.87 13.23 21.06
N LYS A 79 17.01 13.92 20.88
CA LYS A 79 18.05 13.53 19.93
C LYS A 79 19.39 13.29 20.62
N ALA A 80 20.14 12.34 20.06
CA ALA A 80 21.55 12.15 20.37
C ALA A 80 22.32 11.80 19.10
N TYR A 81 23.63 12.00 19.10
CA TYR A 81 24.52 11.66 18.00
C TYR A 81 25.63 10.72 18.46
N HIS A 82 25.91 9.71 17.66
CA HIS A 82 27.11 8.89 17.79
C HIS A 82 27.98 9.12 16.54
N GLY A 83 29.03 9.95 16.66
CA GLY A 83 29.68 10.52 15.48
C GLY A 83 28.70 11.38 14.69
N ASP A 84 28.49 11.01 13.42
CA ASP A 84 27.54 11.68 12.51
C ASP A 84 26.17 10.98 12.44
N ILE A 85 26.03 9.80 13.06
CA ILE A 85 24.77 9.06 13.08
C ILE A 85 23.80 9.67 14.08
N LEU A 86 22.64 10.07 13.61
CA LEU A 86 21.53 10.55 14.42
C LEU A 86 20.82 9.37 15.13
N VAL A 87 20.48 9.56 16.38
CA VAL A 87 19.63 8.66 17.17
C VAL A 87 18.45 9.47 17.68
N ASP A 88 17.27 9.16 17.13
CA ASP A 88 16.00 9.75 17.54
C ASP A 88 15.34 8.89 18.62
N ILE A 89 15.11 9.49 19.81
CA ILE A 89 14.43 8.87 20.94
C ILE A 89 13.01 9.41 20.94
N ILE A 90 12.09 8.62 20.38
CA ILE A 90 10.72 9.00 20.06
C ILE A 90 9.80 8.55 21.18
N PHE A 91 9.05 9.47 21.79
CA PHE A 91 8.08 9.16 22.83
C PHE A 91 6.63 9.48 22.42
N ARG A 92 6.44 10.12 21.27
CA ARG A 92 5.14 10.39 20.68
C ARG A 92 5.25 10.44 19.17
N THR A 93 4.35 9.82 18.46
CA THR A 93 4.20 9.95 17.01
C THR A 93 3.07 10.95 16.69
N ASN A 94 2.81 11.21 15.41
CA ASN A 94 1.78 12.18 14.99
C ASN A 94 0.36 11.82 15.46
N HIS A 95 0.10 10.55 15.77
CA HIS A 95 -1.24 10.06 16.05
C HIS A 95 -1.38 9.38 17.42
N ARG A 96 -0.25 9.04 18.09
CA ARG A 96 -0.29 8.36 19.39
C ARG A 96 0.95 8.63 20.24
N THR A 97 0.78 8.56 21.56
CA THR A 97 1.89 8.46 22.50
C THR A 97 2.44 7.03 22.52
N VAL A 98 3.74 6.88 22.68
CA VAL A 98 4.35 5.56 22.89
C VAL A 98 3.98 5.05 24.28
N ASP A 99 3.24 3.95 24.35
CA ASP A 99 2.75 3.35 25.57
C ASP A 99 3.22 1.89 25.74
N ASP A 100 2.86 1.30 26.88
CA ASP A 100 3.19 -0.09 27.17
C ASP A 100 2.57 -1.07 26.15
N ALA A 101 1.40 -0.76 25.60
CA ALA A 101 0.75 -1.62 24.64
C ALA A 101 1.50 -1.67 23.30
N LEU A 102 2.01 -0.52 22.84
CA LEU A 102 2.87 -0.45 21.65
C LEU A 102 4.16 -1.24 21.85
N LEU A 103 4.86 -1.01 22.97
CA LEU A 103 6.12 -1.69 23.24
C LEU A 103 5.95 -3.20 23.49
N ALA A 104 4.80 -3.63 24.04
CA ALA A 104 4.51 -5.04 24.27
C ALA A 104 4.23 -5.82 22.96
N ARG A 105 3.83 -5.14 21.89
CA ARG A 105 3.65 -5.77 20.57
C ARG A 105 4.97 -5.93 19.80
N ALA A 106 6.03 -5.23 20.21
CA ALA A 106 7.33 -5.33 19.55
C ALA A 106 7.88 -6.77 19.66
N GLU A 107 8.47 -7.24 18.58
CA GLU A 107 8.98 -8.61 18.45
C GLU A 107 10.49 -8.62 18.54
N MET A 108 11.04 -9.58 19.30
CA MET A 108 12.50 -9.75 19.39
C MET A 108 13.06 -10.23 18.06
N MET A 109 13.85 -9.39 17.42
CA MET A 109 14.43 -9.65 16.09
C MET A 109 15.91 -9.30 16.05
N ARG A 110 16.62 -9.91 15.12
CA ARG A 110 17.99 -9.52 14.80
C ARG A 110 17.98 -8.27 13.92
N VAL A 111 18.67 -7.23 14.35
CA VAL A 111 18.88 -5.98 13.61
C VAL A 111 20.38 -5.78 13.43
N GLY A 112 20.92 -6.21 12.29
CA GLY A 112 22.36 -6.31 12.13
C GLY A 112 23.01 -7.25 13.17
N PRO A 113 24.04 -6.80 13.92
CA PRO A 113 24.67 -7.58 14.99
C PRO A 113 23.81 -7.69 16.27
N ALA A 114 22.90 -6.74 16.51
CA ALA A 114 22.11 -6.67 17.74
C ALA A 114 20.85 -7.56 17.66
N VAL A 115 20.32 -7.91 18.85
CA VAL A 115 18.98 -8.50 19.01
C VAL A 115 18.16 -7.53 19.85
N ALA A 116 17.05 -7.05 19.33
CA ALA A 116 16.26 -6.00 19.94
C ALA A 116 14.75 -6.22 19.74
N PRO A 117 13.89 -5.63 20.59
CA PRO A 117 12.48 -5.52 20.28
C PRO A 117 12.29 -4.55 19.10
N VAL A 118 11.60 -5.00 18.06
CA VAL A 118 11.35 -4.27 16.81
C VAL A 118 9.85 -4.08 16.65
N LEU A 119 9.41 -2.87 16.33
CA LEU A 119 7.99 -2.56 16.07
C LEU A 119 7.43 -3.49 15.00
N THR A 120 6.14 -3.85 15.11
CA THR A 120 5.47 -4.70 14.13
C THR A 120 5.41 -4.04 12.75
N GLY A 121 5.29 -4.84 11.68
CA GLY A 121 5.09 -4.31 10.34
C GLY A 121 3.86 -3.39 10.24
N THR A 122 2.82 -3.71 11.00
CA THR A 122 1.59 -2.89 11.09
C THR A 122 1.86 -1.54 11.73
N ASP A 123 2.52 -1.50 12.91
CA ASP A 123 2.85 -0.25 13.59
C ASP A 123 3.76 0.64 12.73
N LEU A 124 4.77 0.04 12.09
CA LEU A 124 5.68 0.75 11.17
C LEU A 124 4.93 1.36 9.97
N MET A 125 3.98 0.62 9.39
CA MET A 125 3.20 1.13 8.27
C MET A 125 2.29 2.28 8.69
N VAL A 126 1.63 2.17 9.86
CA VAL A 126 0.81 3.25 10.41
C VAL A 126 1.65 4.50 10.65
N ASP A 127 2.81 4.38 11.33
CA ASP A 127 3.69 5.52 11.63
C ASP A 127 4.16 6.21 10.34
N LYS A 128 4.58 5.43 9.32
CA LYS A 128 5.01 5.97 8.02
C LYS A 128 3.89 6.63 7.23
N LEU A 129 2.66 6.16 7.33
CA LEU A 129 1.51 6.75 6.63
C LEU A 129 1.01 8.02 7.32
N MET A 130 1.08 8.09 8.64
CA MET A 130 0.58 9.23 9.42
C MET A 130 1.51 10.45 9.40
N VAL A 131 2.70 10.34 8.81
CA VAL A 131 3.60 11.49 8.56
C VAL A 131 3.44 12.07 7.16
N LEU A 132 2.60 11.46 6.30
CA LEU A 132 2.35 11.98 4.96
C LEU A 132 1.51 13.26 5.01
N ASP A 133 1.97 14.28 4.31
CA ASP A 133 1.29 15.55 4.12
C ASP A 133 1.59 16.13 2.73
N ALA A 134 1.11 17.35 2.45
CA ALA A 134 1.29 18.00 1.14
C ALA A 134 2.76 18.27 0.76
N HIS A 135 3.68 18.32 1.72
CA HIS A 135 5.10 18.61 1.52
C HIS A 135 5.97 17.35 1.69
N ARG A 136 5.41 16.28 2.24
CA ARG A 136 6.08 15.00 2.49
C ARG A 136 5.27 13.87 1.85
N LEU A 137 5.41 13.71 0.53
CA LEU A 137 4.62 12.77 -0.28
C LEU A 137 5.51 11.91 -1.20
N ASP A 138 6.72 11.57 -0.77
CA ASP A 138 7.52 10.59 -1.49
C ASP A 138 7.01 9.16 -1.18
N LEU A 139 6.37 8.55 -2.17
CA LEU A 139 5.81 7.22 -2.06
C LEU A 139 6.79 6.11 -2.46
N THR A 140 7.97 6.44 -2.99
CA THR A 140 8.90 5.45 -3.56
C THR A 140 9.41 4.47 -2.49
N THR A 141 10.00 5.01 -1.43
CA THR A 141 10.50 4.20 -0.31
C THR A 141 9.37 3.52 0.46
N LEU A 142 8.22 4.20 0.57
CA LEU A 142 7.04 3.66 1.24
C LEU A 142 6.44 2.47 0.47
N LEU A 143 6.39 2.51 -0.87
CA LEU A 143 5.96 1.38 -1.69
C LEU A 143 6.93 0.20 -1.59
N ALA A 144 8.24 0.46 -1.55
CA ALA A 144 9.23 -0.60 -1.35
C ALA A 144 9.03 -1.30 0.01
N ALA A 145 8.84 -0.53 1.08
CA ALA A 145 8.53 -1.06 2.42
C ALA A 145 7.20 -1.85 2.42
N ALA A 146 6.14 -1.31 1.82
CA ALA A 146 4.84 -1.97 1.73
C ALA A 146 4.92 -3.33 1.03
N ARG A 147 5.68 -3.44 -0.06
CA ARG A 147 5.91 -4.71 -0.78
C ARG A 147 6.66 -5.72 0.07
N ALA A 148 7.74 -5.28 0.74
CA ALA A 148 8.57 -6.16 1.55
C ALA A 148 7.84 -6.67 2.80
N LEU A 149 7.01 -5.84 3.41
CA LEU A 149 6.31 -6.15 4.66
C LEU A 149 4.89 -6.68 4.46
N ARG A 150 4.40 -6.84 3.23
CA ARG A 150 2.99 -7.10 2.92
C ARG A 150 2.36 -8.23 3.73
N GLU A 151 3.11 -9.32 3.99
CA GLU A 151 2.64 -10.49 4.74
C GLU A 151 2.73 -10.30 6.27
N GLN A 152 3.40 -9.24 6.73
CA GLN A 152 3.62 -8.91 8.15
C GLN A 152 2.71 -7.77 8.62
N VAL A 153 1.90 -7.20 7.73
CA VAL A 153 1.05 -6.03 7.99
C VAL A 153 -0.41 -6.45 8.06
N ASP A 154 -1.08 -6.13 9.17
CA ASP A 154 -2.54 -6.12 9.24
C ASP A 154 -3.08 -4.86 8.53
N TRP A 155 -3.33 -4.99 7.24
CA TRP A 155 -3.82 -3.90 6.40
C TRP A 155 -5.20 -3.39 6.83
N ALA A 156 -6.01 -4.23 7.48
CA ALA A 156 -7.30 -3.82 8.03
C ALA A 156 -7.10 -2.85 9.21
N GLN A 157 -6.15 -3.16 10.09
CA GLN A 157 -5.77 -2.27 11.20
C GLN A 157 -5.17 -0.97 10.67
N VAL A 158 -4.22 -1.03 9.74
CA VAL A 158 -3.63 0.17 9.11
C VAL A 158 -4.73 1.07 8.53
N ARG A 159 -5.68 0.50 7.81
CA ARG A 159 -6.81 1.26 7.23
C ARG A 159 -7.67 1.94 8.29
N ARG A 160 -7.93 1.26 9.40
CA ARG A 160 -8.71 1.84 10.52
C ARG A 160 -7.95 2.99 11.18
N GLU A 161 -6.68 2.78 11.52
CA GLU A 161 -5.86 3.77 12.25
C GLU A 161 -5.53 5.01 11.38
N CYS A 162 -5.37 4.82 10.08
CA CYS A 162 -5.03 5.89 9.15
C CYS A 162 -6.25 6.55 8.48
N ALA A 163 -7.49 6.19 8.87
CA ALA A 163 -8.72 6.65 8.21
C ALA A 163 -8.86 8.19 8.14
N GLY A 164 -8.31 8.91 9.12
CA GLY A 164 -8.34 10.37 9.17
C GLY A 164 -7.43 11.07 8.16
N SER A 165 -6.38 10.39 7.64
CA SER A 165 -5.43 11.00 6.71
C SER A 165 -5.86 10.77 5.25
N PRO A 166 -6.09 11.82 4.44
CA PRO A 166 -6.39 11.67 3.02
C PRO A 166 -5.20 11.10 2.24
N TYR A 167 -3.97 11.42 2.63
CA TYR A 167 -2.75 10.91 1.99
C TYR A 167 -2.56 9.42 2.25
N ALA A 168 -2.79 8.98 3.49
CA ALA A 168 -2.76 7.56 3.85
C ALA A 168 -3.83 6.77 3.09
N ARG A 169 -5.06 7.30 2.98
CA ARG A 169 -6.12 6.65 2.20
C ARG A 169 -5.75 6.51 0.72
N ALA A 170 -5.16 7.56 0.12
CA ALA A 170 -4.70 7.52 -1.27
C ALA A 170 -3.60 6.46 -1.46
N PHE A 171 -2.64 6.39 -0.55
CA PHE A 171 -1.61 5.35 -0.57
C PHE A 171 -2.20 3.94 -0.42
N LEU A 172 -3.15 3.75 0.50
CA LEU A 172 -3.81 2.45 0.70
C LEU A 172 -4.63 2.00 -0.52
N SER A 173 -5.24 2.95 -1.26
CA SER A 173 -5.85 2.65 -2.56
C SER A 173 -4.79 2.20 -3.56
N LEU A 174 -3.68 2.93 -3.67
CA LEU A 174 -2.58 2.60 -4.59
C LEU A 174 -2.00 1.21 -4.33
N VAL A 175 -1.74 0.82 -3.07
CA VAL A 175 -1.19 -0.52 -2.77
C VAL A 175 -2.19 -1.65 -3.03
N THR A 176 -3.49 -1.36 -2.92
CA THR A 176 -4.57 -2.28 -3.33
C THR A 176 -4.58 -2.45 -4.86
N ASP A 177 -4.56 -1.36 -5.61
CA ASP A 177 -4.57 -1.35 -7.09
C ASP A 177 -3.31 -2.03 -7.66
N LEU A 178 -2.19 -1.95 -6.95
CA LEU A 178 -0.93 -2.63 -7.31
C LEU A 178 -0.88 -4.10 -6.88
N GLY A 179 -1.92 -4.64 -6.23
CA GLY A 179 -1.97 -6.02 -5.75
C GLY A 179 -0.94 -6.33 -4.66
N ILE A 180 -0.48 -5.31 -3.91
CA ILE A 180 0.47 -5.51 -2.80
C ILE A 180 -0.22 -6.16 -1.61
N HIS A 181 -1.48 -5.85 -1.38
CA HIS A 181 -2.35 -6.57 -0.47
C HIS A 181 -3.72 -6.80 -1.12
N GLU A 182 -4.40 -7.86 -0.70
CA GLU A 182 -5.76 -8.13 -1.20
C GLU A 182 -6.75 -7.11 -0.62
N PRO A 183 -7.78 -6.71 -1.41
CA PRO A 183 -8.89 -5.94 -0.88
C PRO A 183 -9.56 -6.76 0.24
N LEU A 184 -9.89 -6.13 1.38
CA LEU A 184 -10.77 -6.78 2.35
C LEU A 184 -12.02 -7.28 1.63
N ALA A 185 -12.32 -8.57 1.78
CA ALA A 185 -13.58 -9.14 1.32
C ALA A 185 -14.75 -8.59 2.17
N ALA A 186 -15.13 -7.35 1.93
CA ALA A 186 -16.36 -6.72 2.41
C ALA A 186 -16.63 -5.47 1.57
N ALA A 187 -17.60 -5.56 0.67
CA ALA A 187 -18.32 -4.46 0.04
C ALA A 187 -17.44 -3.28 -0.41
N VAL A 188 -16.46 -3.56 -1.24
CA VAL A 188 -15.93 -2.56 -2.15
C VAL A 188 -16.93 -2.53 -3.32
N PRO A 189 -17.54 -1.39 -3.66
CA PRO A 189 -18.09 -1.25 -4.99
C PRO A 189 -16.94 -1.63 -5.93
N ALA A 190 -17.21 -2.54 -6.88
CA ALA A 190 -16.21 -3.00 -7.84
C ALA A 190 -15.39 -1.80 -8.30
N PRO A 191 -14.05 -1.87 -8.35
CA PRO A 191 -13.25 -0.75 -8.81
C PRO A 191 -13.88 -0.30 -10.12
N HIS A 192 -14.17 0.99 -10.22
CA HIS A 192 -14.59 1.55 -11.50
C HIS A 192 -13.37 1.36 -12.39
N GLU A 193 -13.37 0.25 -13.10
CA GLU A 193 -12.36 -0.04 -14.10
C GLU A 193 -12.30 1.20 -14.99
N PRO A 194 -11.10 1.80 -15.19
CA PRO A 194 -11.01 3.00 -16.01
C PRO A 194 -11.80 2.77 -17.30
N PRO A 195 -12.61 3.71 -17.77
CA PRO A 195 -13.56 3.50 -18.88
C PRO A 195 -12.95 2.84 -20.10
N GLN A 196 -11.68 3.11 -20.40
CA GLN A 196 -10.95 2.51 -21.49
C GLN A 196 -10.66 1.01 -21.31
N TYR A 197 -10.41 0.56 -20.09
CA TYR A 197 -10.17 -0.86 -19.78
C TYR A 197 -11.48 -1.64 -19.75
N LEU A 198 -12.55 -1.05 -19.22
CA LEU A 198 -13.89 -1.64 -19.25
C LEU A 198 -14.32 -1.95 -20.68
N VAL A 199 -14.21 -0.97 -21.60
CA VAL A 199 -14.54 -1.15 -23.00
C VAL A 199 -13.65 -2.22 -23.67
N ALA A 200 -12.34 -2.24 -23.36
CA ALA A 200 -11.42 -3.25 -23.91
C ALA A 200 -11.74 -4.66 -23.41
N ASN A 201 -12.05 -4.81 -22.13
CA ASN A 201 -12.42 -6.10 -21.54
C ASN A 201 -13.77 -6.61 -22.04
N LEU A 202 -14.73 -5.73 -22.24
CA LEU A 202 -16.01 -6.09 -22.84
C LEU A 202 -15.87 -6.54 -24.30
N ARG A 203 -15.04 -5.86 -25.09
CA ARG A 203 -14.73 -6.30 -26.48
C ARG A 203 -14.10 -7.67 -26.51
N ARG A 204 -13.16 -7.94 -25.59
CA ARG A 204 -12.53 -9.27 -25.46
C ARG A 204 -13.57 -10.31 -25.05
N ALA A 205 -14.41 -10.01 -24.05
CA ALA A 205 -15.45 -10.93 -23.61
C ALA A 205 -16.43 -11.29 -24.72
N PHE A 206 -16.83 -10.34 -25.57
CA PHE A 206 -17.68 -10.62 -26.71
C PHE A 206 -17.00 -11.47 -27.80
N ALA A 207 -15.69 -11.34 -27.96
CA ALA A 207 -14.93 -12.14 -28.91
C ALA A 207 -14.69 -13.59 -28.42
N GLU A 208 -14.58 -13.78 -27.12
CA GLU A 208 -14.30 -15.07 -26.48
C GLU A 208 -15.56 -15.88 -26.15
N ASP A 209 -16.73 -15.23 -25.96
CA ASP A 209 -17.97 -15.91 -25.62
C ASP A 209 -18.64 -16.51 -26.87
N PRO A 210 -18.83 -17.84 -26.90
CA PRO A 210 -19.45 -18.50 -28.07
C PRO A 210 -20.85 -17.98 -28.42
N ARG A 211 -21.56 -17.36 -27.46
CA ARG A 211 -22.90 -16.79 -27.65
C ARG A 211 -22.85 -15.46 -28.41
N THR A 212 -21.70 -14.79 -28.42
CA THR A 212 -21.52 -13.42 -28.93
C THR A 212 -20.32 -13.26 -29.86
N ALA A 213 -19.68 -14.34 -30.29
CA ALA A 213 -18.52 -14.35 -31.20
C ALA A 213 -18.82 -13.73 -32.55
N THR A 214 -19.35 -12.50 -32.58
CA THR A 214 -19.76 -11.75 -33.77
C THR A 214 -18.75 -10.62 -34.01
N MET A 215 -18.26 -10.56 -35.25
CA MET A 215 -17.54 -9.38 -35.73
C MET A 215 -18.57 -8.30 -36.11
N GLY A 216 -18.32 -7.04 -35.71
CA GLY A 216 -19.12 -5.90 -36.12
C GLY A 216 -19.92 -5.21 -35.01
N VAL A 217 -19.81 -5.67 -33.76
CA VAL A 217 -20.42 -4.98 -32.62
C VAL A 217 -19.38 -4.08 -31.94
N HIS A 218 -19.73 -2.83 -31.71
CA HIS A 218 -18.91 -1.82 -31.05
C HIS A 218 -19.49 -1.49 -29.69
N VAL A 219 -18.62 -1.40 -28.68
CA VAL A 219 -18.94 -0.95 -27.33
C VAL A 219 -18.32 0.42 -27.11
N THR A 220 -19.11 1.38 -26.66
CA THR A 220 -18.65 2.70 -26.22
C THR A 220 -19.27 3.04 -24.86
N LEU A 221 -18.50 3.74 -24.02
CA LEU A 221 -19.00 4.27 -22.75
C LEU A 221 -19.22 5.78 -22.91
N ARG A 222 -20.44 6.25 -22.61
CA ARG A 222 -20.82 7.66 -22.60
C ARG A 222 -21.31 8.05 -21.19
N GLY A 223 -20.45 8.66 -20.41
CA GLY A 223 -20.72 8.87 -18.99
C GLY A 223 -20.92 7.54 -18.27
N GLU A 224 -22.09 7.31 -17.67
CA GLU A 224 -22.46 6.06 -16.98
C GLU A 224 -23.32 5.11 -17.84
N VAL A 225 -23.39 5.34 -19.17
CA VAL A 225 -24.18 4.53 -20.09
C VAL A 225 -23.26 3.80 -21.08
N LEU A 226 -23.34 2.48 -21.09
CA LEU A 226 -22.72 1.65 -22.12
C LEU A 226 -23.63 1.57 -23.33
N VAL A 227 -23.11 1.94 -24.49
CA VAL A 227 -23.83 1.92 -25.77
C VAL A 227 -23.23 0.82 -26.65
N LEU A 228 -24.06 -0.13 -27.05
CA LEU A 228 -23.77 -1.13 -28.09
C LEU A 228 -24.27 -0.65 -29.44
N THR A 229 -23.44 -0.71 -30.47
CA THR A 229 -23.80 -0.40 -31.85
C THR A 229 -23.23 -1.44 -32.79
N GLY A 230 -23.86 -1.64 -33.94
CA GLY A 230 -23.42 -2.59 -34.94
C GLY A 230 -24.56 -3.42 -35.50
N GLU A 231 -24.24 -4.53 -36.19
CA GLU A 231 -25.21 -5.42 -36.80
C GLU A 231 -24.96 -6.88 -36.40
N VAL A 232 -26.05 -7.63 -36.19
CA VAL A 232 -26.05 -9.08 -35.94
C VAL A 232 -27.03 -9.78 -36.87
N GLY A 233 -26.85 -11.10 -37.04
CA GLY A 233 -27.68 -11.88 -37.98
C GLY A 233 -29.08 -12.19 -37.47
N ASP A 234 -29.32 -12.20 -36.19
CA ASP A 234 -30.59 -12.60 -35.61
C ASP A 234 -30.83 -11.93 -34.23
N GLU A 235 -32.07 -12.01 -33.75
CA GLU A 235 -32.51 -11.43 -32.49
C GLU A 235 -31.93 -12.16 -31.28
N GLN A 236 -31.62 -13.46 -31.38
CA GLN A 236 -31.00 -14.24 -30.31
C GLN A 236 -29.59 -13.74 -30.05
N SER A 237 -28.81 -13.46 -31.07
CA SER A 237 -27.47 -12.85 -30.97
C SER A 237 -27.55 -11.46 -30.32
N ARG A 238 -28.54 -10.64 -30.65
CA ARG A 238 -28.75 -9.34 -30.03
C ARG A 238 -29.03 -9.44 -28.51
N GLN A 239 -29.87 -10.39 -28.12
CA GLN A 239 -30.20 -10.64 -26.71
C GLN A 239 -29.02 -11.24 -25.95
N ALA A 240 -28.21 -12.11 -26.55
CA ALA A 240 -27.02 -12.69 -25.96
C ALA A 240 -25.98 -11.62 -25.61
N LEU A 241 -25.75 -10.63 -26.48
CA LEU A 241 -24.87 -9.48 -26.21
C LEU A 241 -25.31 -8.71 -24.96
N GLU A 242 -26.60 -8.46 -24.81
CA GLU A 242 -27.13 -7.75 -23.64
C GLU A 242 -26.96 -8.58 -22.35
N THR A 243 -27.18 -9.88 -22.44
CA THR A 243 -27.01 -10.81 -21.30
C THR A 243 -25.55 -10.87 -20.84
N VAL A 244 -24.60 -11.08 -21.78
CA VAL A 244 -23.17 -11.11 -21.47
C VAL A 244 -22.70 -9.77 -20.88
N LEU A 245 -23.25 -8.66 -21.40
CA LEU A 245 -22.92 -7.34 -20.87
C LEU A 245 -23.40 -7.19 -19.42
N ARG A 246 -24.65 -7.53 -19.12
CA ARG A 246 -25.22 -7.44 -17.77
C ARG A 246 -24.49 -8.33 -16.75
N GLU A 247 -24.01 -9.50 -17.16
CA GLU A 247 -23.19 -10.40 -16.32
C GLU A 247 -21.86 -9.75 -15.91
N ARG A 248 -21.34 -8.77 -16.67
CA ARG A 248 -20.00 -8.17 -16.48
C ARG A 248 -20.01 -6.76 -15.91
N VAL A 249 -21.07 -5.97 -16.11
CA VAL A 249 -21.04 -4.53 -15.81
C VAL A 249 -21.95 -4.09 -14.64
N GLY A 250 -22.60 -5.03 -13.96
CA GLY A 250 -23.36 -4.77 -12.74
C GLY A 250 -24.40 -3.66 -12.87
N SER A 251 -24.16 -2.49 -12.28
CA SER A 251 -25.14 -1.40 -12.16
C SER A 251 -25.13 -0.37 -13.28
N LEU A 252 -24.24 -0.48 -14.29
CA LEU A 252 -24.19 0.46 -15.39
C LEU A 252 -25.45 0.33 -16.28
N ARG A 253 -25.94 1.46 -16.77
CA ARG A 253 -27.03 1.47 -17.75
C ARG A 253 -26.51 1.01 -19.11
N VAL A 254 -27.29 0.14 -19.76
CA VAL A 254 -26.97 -0.40 -21.07
C VAL A 254 -27.99 0.12 -22.08
N HIS A 255 -27.50 0.68 -23.17
CA HIS A 255 -28.31 1.06 -24.35
C HIS A 255 -27.86 0.19 -25.54
N ASN A 256 -28.76 -0.66 -26.00
CA ASN A 256 -28.50 -1.60 -27.10
C ASN A 256 -29.10 -1.11 -28.43
N ASP A 257 -28.24 -0.48 -29.25
CA ASP A 257 -28.56 0.02 -30.59
C ASP A 257 -28.09 -0.95 -31.72
N VAL A 258 -27.88 -2.23 -31.38
CA VAL A 258 -27.48 -3.25 -32.35
C VAL A 258 -28.68 -3.57 -33.25
N ARG A 259 -28.47 -3.50 -34.56
CA ARG A 259 -29.46 -3.82 -35.57
C ARG A 259 -29.39 -5.28 -35.96
N VAL A 260 -30.57 -5.87 -36.21
CA VAL A 260 -30.65 -7.24 -36.76
C VAL A 260 -30.73 -7.11 -38.27
N ASN A 261 -29.65 -7.54 -38.94
CA ASN A 261 -29.61 -7.58 -40.40
C ASN A 261 -29.86 -9.03 -40.86
N ARG A 262 -31.08 -9.31 -41.31
CA ARG A 262 -31.39 -10.62 -41.89
C ARG A 262 -30.88 -10.60 -43.36
N PRO A 263 -29.85 -11.40 -43.70
CA PRO A 263 -29.46 -11.53 -45.10
C PRO A 263 -30.66 -12.06 -45.88
N GLY A 264 -31.19 -11.25 -46.76
CA GLY A 264 -32.23 -11.66 -47.70
C GLY A 264 -31.67 -12.78 -48.59
N ALA A 265 -32.48 -13.82 -48.86
CA ALA A 265 -32.05 -14.83 -49.82
C ALA A 265 -31.72 -14.13 -51.14
N PRO A 266 -30.61 -14.48 -51.83
CA PRO A 266 -30.24 -13.87 -53.10
C PRO A 266 -31.36 -14.07 -54.11
N ALA A 267 -31.78 -13.00 -54.73
CA ALA A 267 -32.94 -12.98 -55.65
C ALA A 267 -32.69 -13.79 -56.91
N THR A 268 -31.48 -14.22 -57.23
CA THR A 268 -31.14 -15.07 -58.41
C THR A 268 -29.91 -15.93 -58.07
N PRO A 269 -29.87 -17.24 -58.40
CA PRO A 269 -28.68 -18.05 -58.26
C PRO A 269 -27.60 -17.60 -59.24
N GLU A 270 -26.41 -17.24 -58.71
CA GLU A 270 -25.24 -16.95 -59.51
C GLU A 270 -24.68 -18.27 -60.07
N VAL A 271 -24.76 -18.46 -61.39
CA VAL A 271 -24.14 -19.60 -62.06
C VAL A 271 -22.67 -19.24 -62.32
N LEU A 272 -21.76 -19.81 -61.53
CA LEU A 272 -20.34 -19.75 -61.83
C LEU A 272 -20.07 -20.48 -63.18
N ARG A 273 -19.53 -19.75 -64.15
CA ARG A 273 -19.02 -20.29 -65.43
C ARG A 273 -17.50 -20.53 -65.27
#